data_8e7bdaaf0e9d1b53f230daa1103d981a
#
_entry.id   8e7bdaaf0e9d1b53f230daa1103d981a
#
_cell.length_a   1.000
_cell.length_b   1.000
_cell.length_c   1.000
_cell.angle_alpha   90.00
_cell.angle_beta   90.00
_cell.angle_gamma   90.00
#
_symmetry.space_group_name_H-M   'P 1'
#
loop_
_entity.id
_entity.type
_entity.pdbx_description
1 polymer ?
#
loop_
_entity_poly.entity_id
_entity_poly.type
_entity_poly.pdbx_seq_one_letter_code
_entity_poly.pdbx_strand_id
1 'polypeptide(L)'
;SEYDEVVRAPGFSTKVPSVISLKEYIKNKKSPVFTRFNVFLRDRFSCQYCGAVKQSHDLTFDHVIPRSLGGRTNWNNVVAACRPCNFKKGSKRSKEINMFPIIKPEAPSTSLLKKNGRYFPPNYLHESWRDFLYWDTELESHN
;
A
#
# COMPACT_ATOMS: atom_id res chain seq x y z
N SER A 1 -9.89 16.59 -24.27
CA SER A 1 -10.01 16.23 -23.75
C SER A 1 -9.90 16.08 -23.48
N GLU A 2 -9.80 16.54 -23.35
CA GLU A 2 -9.90 16.33 -22.73
C GLU A 2 -9.68 16.09 -22.24
N TYR A 3 -9.77 16.61 -22.78
CA TYR A 3 -9.77 16.48 -22.08
C TYR A 3 -9.82 16.80 -21.82
N ASP A 4 -9.76 17.23 -22.12
CA ASP A 4 -9.93 17.56 -21.64
C ASP A 4 -9.83 17.67 -21.06
N GLU A 5 -9.74 18.18 -21.08
CA GLU A 5 -9.73 18.24 -20.50
C GLU A 5 -9.35 18.24 -19.85
N VAL A 6 -9.40 18.65 -20.10
CA VAL A 6 -9.05 18.73 -19.58
C VAL A 6 -8.85 18.61 -18.91
N VAL A 7 -8.84 18.95 -19.02
CA VAL A 7 -8.68 18.86 -18.40
C VAL A 7 -8.68 19.02 -17.60
N ARG A 8 -8.89 19.43 -17.40
CA ARG A 8 -8.89 19.81 -16.60
C ARG A 8 -8.74 19.70 -15.65
N ALA A 9 -8.50 20.15 -15.54
CA ALA A 9 -8.13 20.24 -14.67
C ALA A 9 -7.99 20.69 -14.08
N PRO A 10 -7.73 21.06 -13.94
CA PRO A 10 -7.50 21.67 -13.32
C PRO A 10 -7.20 22.35 -13.10
N GLY A 11 -7.24 22.50 -13.01
CA GLY A 11 -7.02 23.22 -13.01
C GLY A 11 -6.30 23.59 -13.54
N PHE A 12 -6.21 23.95 -14.13
CA PHE A 12 -5.50 24.20 -14.76
C PHE A 12 -5.68 24.86 -15.51
N SER A 13 -5.66 25.30 -15.81
CA SER A 13 -5.60 25.91 -16.58
C SER A 13 -5.69 26.07 -17.55
N THR A 14 -6.18 26.62 -17.86
CA THR A 14 -6.16 26.78 -18.85
C THR A 14 -5.38 26.53 -19.54
N LYS A 15 -4.81 26.61 -19.30
CA LYS A 15 -3.87 26.34 -20.13
C LYS A 15 -3.65 24.93 -20.26
N VAL A 16 -3.61 24.47 -21.34
CA VAL A 16 -3.46 23.09 -21.72
C VAL A 16 -2.08 22.61 -21.36
N PRO A 17 -1.95 21.52 -20.62
CA PRO A 17 -0.64 20.95 -20.34
C PRO A 17 -0.04 20.42 -21.62
N SER A 18 1.25 20.58 -21.77
CA SER A 18 1.95 20.04 -22.93
C SER A 18 2.04 18.53 -22.82
N VAL A 19 2.34 17.87 -23.92
CA VAL A 19 2.52 16.41 -23.91
C VAL A 19 3.65 16.02 -22.98
N ILE A 20 4.70 16.84 -22.94
CA ILE A 20 5.84 16.58 -22.06
C ILE A 20 5.41 16.64 -20.60
N SER A 21 4.60 17.62 -20.24
CA SER A 21 4.11 17.76 -18.89
C SER A 21 3.26 16.55 -18.48
N LEU A 22 2.48 16.05 -19.42
CA LEU A 22 1.65 14.89 -19.17
C LEU A 22 2.50 13.66 -18.92
N LYS A 23 3.55 13.49 -19.69
CA LYS A 23 4.47 12.38 -19.52
C LYS A 23 5.16 12.45 -18.15
N GLU A 24 5.55 13.65 -17.74
CA GLU A 24 6.16 13.84 -16.43
C GLU A 24 5.20 13.48 -15.33
N TYR A 25 3.95 13.90 -15.48
CA TYR A 25 2.92 13.59 -14.50
C TYR A 25 2.73 12.08 -14.36
N ILE A 26 2.61 11.38 -15.49
CA ILE A 26 2.44 9.92 -15.48
C ILE A 26 3.66 9.26 -14.88
N LYS A 27 4.83 9.76 -15.22
CA LYS A 27 6.07 9.21 -14.71
C LYS A 27 6.17 9.33 -13.20
N ASN A 28 5.71 10.46 -12.66
CA ASN A 28 5.77 10.72 -11.23
C ASN A 28 4.74 9.92 -10.46
N LYS A 29 3.75 9.35 -11.14
CA LYS A 29 2.74 8.54 -10.50
C LYS A 29 2.99 7.06 -10.70
N LYS A 30 4.25 6.66 -10.60
CA LYS A 30 4.62 5.26 -10.75
C LYS A 30 4.10 4.40 -9.61
N SER A 31 4.07 4.97 -8.42
CA SER A 31 3.64 4.22 -7.24
C SER A 31 2.18 4.54 -6.93
N PRO A 32 1.40 3.52 -6.63
CA PRO A 32 0.04 3.73 -6.15
C PRO A 32 0.04 4.50 -4.85
N VAL A 33 -1.11 5.06 -4.52
CA VAL A 33 -1.28 5.79 -3.28
C VAL A 33 -1.03 4.85 -2.10
N PHE A 34 -0.36 5.37 -1.08
CA PHE A 34 -0.04 4.60 0.11
C PHE A 34 -1.28 4.52 1.01
N THR A 35 -2.04 3.44 0.89
CA THR A 35 -3.25 3.22 1.68
C THR A 35 -3.16 1.86 2.35
N ARG A 36 -3.97 1.67 3.37
CA ARG A 36 -4.05 0.37 4.05
C ARG A 36 -4.42 -0.73 3.05
N PHE A 37 -5.42 -0.45 2.22
CA PHE A 37 -5.86 -1.43 1.25
C PHE A 37 -4.73 -1.80 0.29
N ASN A 38 -4.02 -0.80 -0.21
CA ASN A 38 -2.94 -1.06 -1.18
C ASN A 38 -1.76 -1.79 -0.55
N VAL A 39 -1.48 -1.55 0.73
CA VAL A 39 -0.44 -2.31 1.42
C VAL A 39 -0.84 -3.78 1.50
N PHE A 40 -2.08 -4.04 1.91
CA PHE A 40 -2.54 -5.42 2.02
C PHE A 40 -2.61 -6.09 0.65
N LEU A 41 -3.03 -5.34 -0.36
CA LEU A 41 -3.08 -5.89 -1.71
C LEU A 41 -1.68 -6.21 -2.23
N ARG A 42 -0.71 -5.33 -1.99
CA ARG A 42 0.68 -5.60 -2.35
C ARG A 42 1.15 -6.91 -1.72
N ASP A 43 0.82 -7.11 -0.47
CA ASP A 43 1.24 -8.28 0.29
C ASP A 43 0.29 -9.46 0.11
N ARG A 44 -0.68 -9.34 -0.81
CA ARG A 44 -1.61 -10.40 -1.18
C ARG A 44 -2.41 -10.88 0.02
N PHE A 45 -2.77 -9.94 0.89
CA PHE A 45 -3.54 -10.23 2.11
C PHE A 45 -2.91 -11.36 2.91
N SER A 46 -1.60 -11.41 2.90
CA SER A 46 -0.86 -12.44 3.63
C SER A 46 0.02 -11.80 4.68
N CYS A 47 0.07 -12.44 5.83
CA CYS A 47 1.00 -12.01 6.86
C CYS A 47 2.42 -12.18 6.32
N GLN A 48 3.22 -11.13 6.40
CA GLN A 48 4.57 -11.17 5.85
C GLN A 48 5.55 -11.90 6.76
N TYR A 49 5.12 -12.33 7.92
CA TYR A 49 5.97 -13.09 8.82
C TYR A 49 5.65 -14.58 8.83
N CYS A 50 4.39 -14.95 8.88
CA CYS A 50 4.04 -16.38 8.88
C CYS A 50 3.47 -16.86 7.55
N GLY A 51 3.13 -15.96 6.64
CA GLY A 51 2.65 -16.31 5.32
C GLY A 51 1.18 -16.66 5.23
N ALA A 52 0.45 -16.62 6.33
CA ALA A 52 -0.96 -16.99 6.31
C ALA A 52 -1.80 -15.93 5.60
N VAL A 53 -2.66 -16.39 4.69
CA VAL A 53 -3.61 -15.51 4.03
C VAL A 53 -4.75 -15.22 5.00
N LYS A 54 -5.08 -13.95 5.17
CA LYS A 54 -6.10 -13.53 6.12
C LYS A 54 -7.06 -12.57 5.44
N GLN A 55 -8.24 -12.45 6.04
CA GLN A 55 -9.16 -11.41 5.60
C GLN A 55 -8.69 -10.07 6.18
N SER A 56 -9.16 -9.00 5.56
CA SER A 56 -8.68 -7.67 5.91
C SER A 56 -8.82 -7.34 7.39
N HIS A 57 -9.89 -7.78 8.02
CA HIS A 57 -10.10 -7.44 9.43
C HIS A 57 -9.18 -8.20 10.38
N ASP A 58 -8.49 -9.22 9.87
CA ASP A 58 -7.54 -9.98 10.67
C ASP A 58 -6.10 -9.56 10.39
N LEU A 59 -5.91 -8.56 9.57
CA LEU A 59 -4.59 -8.06 9.25
C LEU A 59 -4.36 -6.71 9.90
N THR A 60 -3.11 -6.45 10.20
CA THR A 60 -2.67 -5.19 10.77
C THR A 60 -1.45 -4.72 10.01
N PHE A 61 -1.04 -3.50 10.27
CA PHE A 61 0.25 -2.98 9.80
C PHE A 61 1.32 -3.32 10.81
N ASP A 62 2.49 -3.62 10.33
CA ASP A 62 3.66 -3.70 11.19
C ASP A 62 4.78 -2.88 10.59
N HIS A 63 5.47 -2.13 11.43
CA HIS A 63 6.67 -1.41 11.03
C HIS A 63 7.84 -2.36 11.24
N VAL A 64 8.49 -2.75 10.14
CA VAL A 64 9.62 -3.68 10.23
C VAL A 64 10.67 -3.12 11.17
N ILE A 65 11.04 -1.85 10.98
CA ILE A 65 11.82 -1.13 11.97
C ILE A 65 10.80 -0.37 12.81
N PRO A 66 10.72 -0.67 14.11
CA PRO A 66 9.69 -0.05 14.96
C PRO A 66 9.79 1.47 14.95
N ARG A 67 8.65 2.12 15.07
CA ARG A 67 8.61 3.58 15.11
C ARG A 67 9.43 4.10 16.28
N SER A 68 9.40 3.42 17.40
CA SER A 68 10.17 3.82 18.56
C SER A 68 11.67 3.79 18.33
N LEU A 69 12.10 3.07 17.30
CA LEU A 69 13.50 2.94 16.95
C LEU A 69 13.83 3.70 15.66
N GLY A 70 12.98 4.63 15.28
CA GLY A 70 13.22 5.48 14.12
C GLY A 70 12.61 4.98 12.82
N GLY A 71 11.80 3.93 12.88
CA GLY A 71 11.15 3.43 11.67
C GLY A 71 10.13 4.40 11.12
N ARG A 72 10.09 4.52 9.81
CA ARG A 72 9.19 5.43 9.12
C ARG A 72 7.96 4.70 8.62
N THR A 73 6.89 5.44 8.41
CA THR A 73 5.65 4.90 7.87
C THR A 73 5.64 5.15 6.38
N ASN A 74 6.13 4.18 5.61
CA ASN A 74 6.14 4.28 4.17
C ASN A 74 6.19 2.88 3.56
N TRP A 75 6.16 2.84 2.22
CA TRP A 75 6.16 1.58 1.49
C TRP A 75 7.33 0.66 1.85
N ASN A 76 8.45 1.24 2.23
CA ASN A 76 9.66 0.46 2.44
C ASN A 76 9.78 -0.11 3.85
N ASN A 77 8.87 0.24 4.73
CA ASN A 77 8.97 -0.20 6.12
C ASN A 77 7.70 -0.79 6.71
N VAL A 78 6.58 -0.69 5.99
CA VAL A 78 5.30 -1.18 6.49
C VAL A 78 4.92 -2.44 5.74
N VAL A 79 4.51 -3.47 6.49
CA VAL A 79 4.08 -4.74 5.92
C VAL A 79 2.78 -5.17 6.56
N ALA A 80 2.06 -6.05 5.86
CA ALA A 80 0.87 -6.67 6.42
C ALA A 80 1.31 -7.77 7.40
N ALA A 81 0.63 -7.85 8.52
CA ALA A 81 0.93 -8.86 9.52
C ALA A 81 -0.35 -9.28 10.21
N CYS A 82 -0.45 -10.56 10.54
CA CYS A 82 -1.58 -11.02 11.33
C CYS A 82 -1.37 -10.57 12.78
N ARG A 83 -2.46 -10.52 13.54
CA ARG A 83 -2.39 -10.02 14.90
C ARG A 83 -1.42 -10.79 15.78
N PRO A 84 -1.41 -12.14 15.75
CA PRO A 84 -0.44 -12.88 16.55
C PRO A 84 1.00 -12.53 16.23
N CYS A 85 1.35 -12.45 14.96
CA CYS A 85 2.72 -12.11 14.58
C CYS A 85 3.07 -10.69 14.95
N ASN A 86 2.14 -9.77 14.74
CA ASN A 86 2.38 -8.37 15.09
C ASN A 86 2.62 -8.24 16.58
N PHE A 87 1.81 -8.92 17.39
CA PHE A 87 1.96 -8.90 18.83
C PHE A 87 3.30 -9.51 19.26
N LYS A 88 3.65 -10.63 18.65
CA LYS A 88 4.90 -11.30 18.99
C LYS A 88 6.12 -10.43 18.65
N LYS A 89 6.07 -9.75 17.51
CA LYS A 89 7.17 -8.89 17.12
C LYS A 89 7.28 -7.66 18.03
N GLY A 90 6.13 -7.05 18.36
CA GLY A 90 6.12 -5.89 19.25
C GLY A 90 7.01 -4.79 18.72
N SER A 91 7.75 -4.16 19.63
CA SER A 91 8.67 -3.06 19.29
C SER A 91 10.09 -3.52 19.13
N LYS A 92 10.28 -4.77 18.76
CA LYS A 92 11.62 -5.33 18.59
C LYS A 92 12.04 -5.29 17.14
N ARG A 93 13.34 -5.23 16.92
CA ARG A 93 13.86 -5.32 15.55
C ARG A 93 13.76 -6.76 15.07
N SER A 94 13.66 -6.92 13.75
CA SER A 94 13.59 -8.25 13.16
C SER A 94 14.72 -9.14 13.64
N LYS A 95 15.90 -8.58 13.75
CA LYS A 95 17.08 -9.32 14.15
C LYS A 95 16.99 -9.84 15.58
N GLU A 96 16.36 -9.05 16.47
CA GLU A 96 16.27 -9.42 17.88
C GLU A 96 15.35 -10.61 18.09
N ILE A 97 14.34 -10.75 17.26
CA ILE A 97 13.34 -11.79 17.46
C ILE A 97 13.31 -12.79 16.30
N ASN A 98 14.25 -12.64 15.37
CA ASN A 98 14.34 -13.50 14.21
C ASN A 98 13.04 -13.57 13.41
N MET A 99 12.43 -12.41 13.19
CA MET A 99 11.22 -12.31 12.38
C MET A 99 11.49 -11.32 11.25
N PHE A 100 11.60 -11.85 10.05
CA PHE A 100 11.87 -11.02 8.86
C PHE A 100 10.72 -11.15 7.87
N PRO A 101 10.38 -10.06 7.17
CA PRO A 101 9.35 -10.16 6.14
C PRO A 101 9.74 -11.18 5.07
N ILE A 102 8.77 -11.93 4.61
CA ILE A 102 8.99 -12.91 3.56
C ILE A 102 9.51 -12.23 2.30
N ILE A 103 8.96 -11.05 2.00
CA ILE A 103 9.40 -10.26 0.86
C ILE A 103 9.78 -8.89 1.40
N LYS A 104 10.92 -8.38 0.96
CA LYS A 104 11.36 -7.05 1.37
C LYS A 104 10.32 -6.03 0.92
N PRO A 105 9.82 -5.18 1.84
CA PRO A 105 8.79 -4.21 1.47
C PRO A 105 9.33 -3.12 0.57
N GLU A 106 8.61 -2.89 -0.52
CA GLU A 106 8.96 -1.86 -1.50
C GLU A 106 7.67 -1.30 -2.08
N ALA A 107 7.77 -0.12 -2.66
CA ALA A 107 6.63 0.47 -3.33
C ALA A 107 6.23 -0.40 -4.51
N PRO A 108 4.95 -0.78 -4.63
CA PRO A 108 4.52 -1.63 -5.73
C PRO A 108 4.24 -0.80 -6.97
N SER A 109 4.22 -1.47 -8.12
CA SER A 109 3.73 -0.86 -9.34
C SER A 109 2.23 -1.03 -9.43
N THR A 110 1.59 -0.21 -10.26
CA THR A 110 0.16 -0.37 -10.51
C THR A 110 -0.12 -1.75 -11.12
N SER A 111 0.78 -2.22 -11.99
CA SER A 111 0.64 -3.54 -12.60
C SER A 111 0.65 -4.64 -11.56
N LEU A 112 1.51 -4.54 -10.56
CA LEU A 112 1.57 -5.55 -9.51
C LEU A 112 0.28 -5.58 -8.72
N LEU A 113 -0.26 -4.42 -8.36
CA LEU A 113 -1.51 -4.38 -7.61
C LEU A 113 -2.67 -4.96 -8.41
N LYS A 114 -2.73 -4.65 -9.70
CA LYS A 114 -3.78 -5.23 -10.56
C LYS A 114 -3.63 -6.73 -10.64
N LYS A 115 -2.41 -7.20 -10.80
CA LYS A 115 -2.15 -8.63 -10.87
C LYS A 115 -2.59 -9.30 -9.56
N ASN A 116 -2.19 -8.75 -8.44
CA ASN A 116 -2.55 -9.32 -7.14
C ASN A 116 -4.06 -9.33 -6.93
N GLY A 117 -4.74 -8.29 -7.39
CA GLY A 117 -6.19 -8.19 -7.24
C GLY A 117 -6.92 -9.32 -7.95
N ARG A 118 -6.34 -9.89 -8.99
CA ARG A 118 -7.00 -10.97 -9.74
C ARG A 118 -7.00 -12.28 -8.96
N TYR A 119 -6.17 -12.41 -7.95
CA TYR A 119 -6.11 -13.65 -7.17
C TYR A 119 -7.19 -13.73 -6.10
N PHE A 120 -7.96 -12.68 -5.91
CA PHE A 120 -8.96 -12.65 -4.88
C PHE A 120 -10.35 -12.68 -5.50
N PRO A 121 -11.22 -13.58 -5.05
CA PRO A 121 -12.57 -13.66 -5.60
C PRO A 121 -13.39 -12.43 -5.26
N PRO A 122 -14.39 -12.11 -6.06
CA PRO A 122 -15.19 -10.90 -5.82
C PRO A 122 -15.79 -10.84 -4.42
N ASN A 123 -16.23 -11.98 -3.87
CA ASN A 123 -16.81 -11.96 -2.54
C ASN A 123 -15.75 -11.61 -1.48
N TYR A 124 -14.51 -12.03 -1.67
CA TYR A 124 -13.44 -11.69 -0.74
C TYR A 124 -13.20 -10.19 -0.77
N LEU A 125 -13.11 -9.63 -1.97
CA LEU A 125 -12.93 -8.20 -2.10
C LEU A 125 -14.14 -7.44 -1.58
N HIS A 126 -15.33 -8.02 -1.76
CA HIS A 126 -16.55 -7.39 -1.28
C HIS A 126 -16.54 -7.28 0.25
N GLU A 127 -16.04 -8.29 0.92
CA GLU A 127 -15.89 -8.24 2.37
C GLU A 127 -15.01 -7.07 2.78
N SER A 128 -13.90 -6.90 2.05
CA SER A 128 -12.97 -5.82 2.34
C SER A 128 -13.56 -4.45 2.04
N TRP A 129 -14.55 -4.38 1.15
CA TRP A 129 -15.16 -3.11 0.77
C TRP A 129 -15.99 -2.47 1.87
N ARG A 130 -16.36 -3.21 2.89
CA ARG A 130 -17.17 -2.66 3.96
C ARG A 130 -16.52 -1.43 4.56
N ASP A 131 -15.19 -1.43 4.60
CA ASP A 131 -14.46 -0.31 5.15
C ASP A 131 -13.72 0.45 4.06
N PHE A 132 -14.29 0.43 2.85
CA PHE A 132 -13.61 1.02 1.71
C PHE A 132 -13.13 2.45 1.94
N LEU A 133 -14.01 3.28 2.48
CA LEU A 133 -13.65 4.68 2.69
C LEU A 133 -12.46 4.81 3.63
N TYR A 134 -12.47 4.00 4.69
CA TYR A 134 -11.36 3.98 5.62
C TYR A 134 -10.11 3.41 4.95
N TRP A 135 -10.30 2.32 4.21
CA TRP A 135 -9.19 1.60 3.61
C TRP A 135 -8.54 2.35 2.47
N ASP A 136 -9.33 3.19 1.80
CA ASP A 136 -8.83 3.95 0.66
C ASP A 136 -8.23 5.29 1.08
N THR A 137 -8.27 5.60 2.36
CA THR A 137 -7.67 6.83 2.84
C THR A 137 -6.16 6.71 2.78
N GLU A 138 -5.53 7.73 2.24
CA GLU A 138 -4.08 7.74 2.17
C GLU A 138 -3.49 7.80 3.57
N LEU A 139 -2.53 6.95 3.82
CA LEU A 139 -1.87 6.89 5.11
C LEU A 139 -0.86 8.01 5.21
N GLU A 140 -0.69 8.53 6.43
CA GLU A 140 0.32 9.52 6.68
C GLU A 140 1.68 8.90 6.46
N SER A 141 2.41 9.43 5.51
CA SER A 141 3.64 8.83 5.04
C SER A 141 4.84 9.65 5.45
N HIS A 142 5.92 8.99 5.81
CA HIS A 142 7.18 9.64 6.18
C HIS A 142 8.26 9.16 5.23
N ASN A 143 8.94 10.09 4.58
CA ASN A 143 10.01 9.75 3.65
C ASN A 143 11.37 10.01 4.26
#